data_9dde733020238a03d4a74ce7c247f072
#
_entry.id   9dde733020238a03d4a74ce7c247f072
#
_cell.length_a   1.000
_cell.length_b   1.000
_cell.length_c   1.000
_cell.angle_alpha   90.00
_cell.angle_beta   90.00
_cell.angle_gamma   90.00
#
_symmetry.space_group_name_H-M   'P 1'
#
loop_
_entity.id
_entity.type
_entity.pdbx_description
1 polymer ?
#
loop_
_entity_poly.entity_id
_entity_poly.type
_entity_poly.pdbx_seq_one_letter_code
_entity_poly.pdbx_strand_id
1 'polypeptide(L)'
;MLEKIYFYYTNDLHSDFEHWSRVAGYLKGAKANHNTKNESCWLLDIGDHVDRVHPIAEAFMGQANIRLMNDVGYDLATIGNNEGITLAHEDLFHLYDKANFQVVCANFHNVQGKEPEWLNTTVTIQSINGVKIGIIALTAPFNAFYELLGWYISPPYNTLARYIKELEESTDVIVFMSHLGINEDQEIARRFPQLDVIIGGHTHHLLRQGEIVNNAVITAAGKHCAFVGEVILTWDHSAQKLIKKEAYTTDITHLEKDQQTEETLHELFVEATTQLDQSVIEMKHPLDVQWFEHTEVMQRLTNTLKEWTNAEFAMLNAGLLLDHLPAGKVTYGDIHRICPHPINPCVVELSGDELVEVIRASFTKELMELTLKGFGFRGEVIGRMIYSGLTVETEFLSDGNEYVSKVTCNGEPLDPNKNYLVATADMFTFGRLLPEIARSKTKKYFLPEFLRDLLADTLRKSFST
;
A
#
# COMPACT_ATOMS: atom_id res chain seq x y z
N MET A 1 31.94 10.57 -28.65
CA MET A 1 31.45 9.20 -28.49
C MET A 1 30.09 9.32 -27.81
N LEU A 2 29.08 8.61 -28.32
CA LEU A 2 27.76 8.53 -27.67
C LEU A 2 27.70 7.26 -26.82
N GLU A 3 27.18 7.39 -25.60
CA GLU A 3 26.92 6.28 -24.69
C GLU A 3 25.45 6.20 -24.39
N LYS A 4 24.89 5.00 -24.46
CA LYS A 4 23.53 4.72 -23.97
C LYS A 4 23.57 4.11 -22.58
N ILE A 5 22.68 4.56 -21.70
CA ILE A 5 22.54 4.16 -20.32
C ILE A 5 21.10 3.72 -20.13
N TYR A 6 20.87 2.56 -19.51
CA TYR A 6 19.55 1.94 -19.42
C TYR A 6 19.13 1.76 -17.96
N PHE A 7 17.86 2.09 -17.67
CA PHE A 7 17.20 1.74 -16.43
C PHE A 7 15.93 0.97 -16.76
N TYR A 8 15.77 -0.19 -16.17
CA TYR A 8 14.51 -0.92 -16.14
C TYR A 8 13.91 -0.79 -14.75
N TYR A 9 12.59 -0.65 -14.66
CA TYR A 9 11.98 -0.45 -13.36
C TYR A 9 10.61 -1.11 -13.25
N THR A 10 10.26 -1.46 -11.99
CA THR A 10 8.94 -1.84 -11.52
C THR A 10 8.47 -0.85 -10.48
N ASN A 11 7.16 -0.74 -10.31
CA ASN A 11 6.51 0.04 -9.26
C ASN A 11 5.19 -0.60 -8.87
N ASP A 12 4.77 -0.40 -7.62
CA ASP A 12 3.44 -0.77 -7.13
C ASP A 12 3.06 -2.25 -7.46
N LEU A 13 3.97 -3.20 -7.18
CA LEU A 13 3.68 -4.63 -7.33
C LEU A 13 2.56 -5.06 -6.39
N HIS A 14 2.52 -4.52 -5.15
CA HIS A 14 1.54 -4.88 -4.12
C HIS A 14 1.46 -6.39 -3.84
N SER A 15 2.60 -7.08 -3.87
CA SER A 15 2.69 -8.54 -3.72
C SER A 15 1.75 -9.33 -4.65
N ASP A 16 1.33 -8.73 -5.77
CA ASP A 16 0.58 -9.42 -6.82
C ASP A 16 1.55 -10.18 -7.72
N PHE A 17 1.82 -11.43 -7.37
CA PHE A 17 2.82 -12.26 -8.04
C PHE A 17 2.32 -12.95 -9.32
N GLU A 18 1.12 -12.65 -9.81
CA GLU A 18 0.57 -13.27 -11.02
C GLU A 18 1.51 -13.14 -12.23
N HIS A 19 2.15 -11.99 -12.38
CA HIS A 19 3.06 -11.71 -13.47
C HIS A 19 4.55 -11.75 -13.08
N TRP A 20 4.87 -12.02 -11.80
CA TRP A 20 6.24 -11.88 -11.30
C TRP A 20 7.27 -12.74 -12.04
N SER A 21 6.95 -13.97 -12.37
CA SER A 21 7.87 -14.84 -13.13
C SER A 21 8.15 -14.32 -14.54
N ARG A 22 7.20 -13.61 -15.16
CA ARG A 22 7.41 -12.94 -16.44
C ARG A 22 8.29 -11.70 -16.29
N VAL A 23 8.06 -10.90 -15.24
CA VAL A 23 8.91 -9.77 -14.86
C VAL A 23 10.33 -10.24 -14.66
N ALA A 24 10.53 -11.28 -13.85
CA ALA A 24 11.84 -11.84 -13.55
C ALA A 24 12.57 -12.29 -14.83
N GLY A 25 11.89 -13.05 -15.70
CA GLY A 25 12.45 -13.48 -16.99
C GLY A 25 12.85 -12.31 -17.89
N TYR A 26 11.99 -11.31 -18.01
CA TYR A 26 12.23 -10.12 -18.81
C TYR A 26 13.41 -9.29 -18.27
N LEU A 27 13.45 -8.99 -16.98
CA LEU A 27 14.49 -8.18 -16.36
C LEU A 27 15.86 -8.88 -16.37
N LYS A 28 15.91 -10.18 -16.00
CA LYS A 28 17.13 -11.00 -16.10
C LYS A 28 17.66 -11.04 -17.54
N GLY A 29 16.75 -11.24 -18.50
CA GLY A 29 17.09 -11.25 -19.93
C GLY A 29 17.63 -9.89 -20.43
N ALA A 30 17.01 -8.79 -20.05
CA ALA A 30 17.45 -7.44 -20.38
C ALA A 30 18.85 -7.16 -19.80
N LYS A 31 19.06 -7.43 -18.50
CA LYS A 31 20.37 -7.24 -17.84
C LYS A 31 21.47 -8.07 -18.48
N ALA A 32 21.19 -9.34 -18.80
CA ALA A 32 22.14 -10.23 -19.48
C ALA A 32 22.48 -9.71 -20.89
N ASN A 33 21.49 -9.24 -21.67
CA ASN A 33 21.70 -8.68 -22.99
C ASN A 33 22.59 -7.42 -22.97
N HIS A 34 22.35 -6.49 -22.04
CA HIS A 34 23.17 -5.28 -21.90
C HIS A 34 24.59 -5.60 -21.42
N ASN A 35 24.73 -6.56 -20.48
CA ASN A 35 26.05 -7.03 -20.04
C ASN A 35 26.87 -7.61 -21.20
N THR A 36 26.27 -8.41 -22.11
CA THR A 36 26.98 -8.95 -23.26
C THR A 36 27.44 -7.89 -24.27
N LYS A 37 26.75 -6.76 -24.32
CA LYS A 37 27.06 -5.59 -25.14
C LYS A 37 28.01 -4.59 -24.48
N ASN A 38 28.36 -4.84 -23.22
CA ASN A 38 29.09 -3.89 -22.36
C ASN A 38 28.40 -2.52 -22.26
N GLU A 39 27.09 -2.54 -22.03
CA GLU A 39 26.25 -1.37 -21.85
C GLU A 39 25.82 -1.23 -20.37
N SER A 40 25.75 0.01 -19.88
CA SER A 40 25.33 0.29 -18.51
C SER A 40 23.83 0.07 -18.34
N CYS A 41 23.43 -0.81 -17.41
CA CYS A 41 22.05 -1.18 -17.17
C CYS A 41 21.81 -1.42 -15.67
N TRP A 42 20.75 -0.80 -15.11
CA TRP A 42 20.32 -0.98 -13.73
C TRP A 42 18.85 -1.33 -13.65
N LEU A 43 18.51 -2.16 -12.65
CA LEU A 43 17.14 -2.55 -12.32
C LEU A 43 16.71 -1.83 -11.06
N LEU A 44 15.55 -1.13 -11.11
CA LEU A 44 15.04 -0.30 -10.05
C LEU A 44 13.64 -0.76 -9.61
N ASP A 45 13.30 -0.59 -8.33
CA ASP A 45 11.93 -0.67 -7.83
C ASP A 45 11.53 0.63 -7.14
N ILE A 46 10.31 1.10 -7.43
CA ILE A 46 9.85 2.43 -7.00
C ILE A 46 8.93 2.35 -5.77
N GLY A 47 8.98 1.25 -5.02
CA GLY A 47 8.22 1.05 -3.80
C GLY A 47 6.82 0.45 -4.01
N ASP A 48 6.14 0.22 -2.90
CA ASP A 48 4.90 -0.56 -2.83
C ASP A 48 5.07 -1.95 -3.48
N HIS A 49 6.23 -2.54 -3.28
CA HIS A 49 6.49 -3.93 -3.68
C HIS A 49 5.82 -4.91 -2.72
N VAL A 50 5.78 -4.58 -1.42
CA VAL A 50 5.15 -5.37 -0.36
C VAL A 50 3.70 -4.94 -0.15
N ASP A 51 2.78 -5.91 -0.11
CA ASP A 51 1.41 -5.72 0.37
C ASP A 51 0.97 -6.99 1.13
N ARG A 52 0.59 -6.83 2.39
CA ARG A 52 0.17 -7.92 3.29
C ARG A 52 -1.21 -8.51 2.93
N VAL A 53 -1.75 -8.16 1.79
CA VAL A 53 -2.93 -8.81 1.20
C VAL A 53 -2.59 -10.22 0.67
N HIS A 54 -1.35 -10.44 0.25
CA HIS A 54 -0.92 -11.74 -0.26
C HIS A 54 -0.38 -12.64 0.85
N PRO A 55 -0.75 -13.96 0.90
CA PRO A 55 -0.31 -14.87 1.97
C PRO A 55 1.20 -14.95 2.16
N ILE A 56 1.99 -14.90 1.07
CA ILE A 56 3.46 -14.87 1.14
C ILE A 56 3.91 -13.62 1.89
N ALA A 57 3.42 -12.44 1.54
CA ALA A 57 3.82 -11.20 2.21
C ALA A 57 3.38 -11.16 3.67
N GLU A 58 2.19 -11.68 3.98
CA GLU A 58 1.68 -11.80 5.35
C GLU A 58 2.54 -12.74 6.20
N ALA A 59 2.81 -13.95 5.72
CA ALA A 59 3.55 -14.95 6.49
C ALA A 59 5.00 -14.53 6.79
N PHE A 60 5.65 -13.85 5.85
CA PHE A 60 7.05 -13.44 5.97
C PHE A 60 7.26 -11.96 6.28
N MET A 61 6.20 -11.20 6.58
CA MET A 61 6.26 -9.74 6.82
C MET A 61 7.07 -9.00 5.74
N GLY A 62 6.85 -9.38 4.46
CA GLY A 62 7.52 -8.78 3.31
C GLY A 62 8.91 -9.31 2.98
N GLN A 63 9.59 -10.04 3.87
CA GLN A 63 10.97 -10.52 3.61
C GLN A 63 11.08 -11.45 2.39
N ALA A 64 10.02 -12.19 2.06
CA ALA A 64 9.98 -13.01 0.84
C ALA A 64 10.01 -12.15 -0.44
N ASN A 65 9.42 -10.95 -0.40
CA ASN A 65 9.49 -9.99 -1.49
C ASN A 65 10.95 -9.58 -1.75
N ILE A 66 11.72 -9.33 -0.69
CA ILE A 66 13.14 -8.96 -0.79
C ILE A 66 13.96 -10.13 -1.37
N ARG A 67 13.66 -11.38 -0.98
CA ARG A 67 14.29 -12.58 -1.59
C ARG A 67 14.00 -12.62 -3.09
N LEU A 68 12.75 -12.42 -3.51
CA LEU A 68 12.36 -12.41 -4.92
C LEU A 68 13.06 -11.29 -5.71
N MET A 69 13.22 -10.10 -5.13
CA MET A 69 13.99 -9.01 -5.74
C MET A 69 15.47 -9.33 -5.87
N ASN A 70 16.07 -9.95 -4.85
CA ASN A 70 17.46 -10.41 -4.90
C ASN A 70 17.68 -11.43 -6.03
N ASP A 71 16.76 -12.38 -6.21
CA ASP A 71 16.83 -13.42 -7.24
C ASP A 71 16.73 -12.85 -8.67
N VAL A 72 16.04 -11.73 -8.86
CA VAL A 72 15.97 -10.99 -10.13
C VAL A 72 17.24 -10.16 -10.34
N GLY A 73 17.90 -9.74 -9.28
CA GLY A 73 19.12 -8.94 -9.31
C GLY A 73 18.85 -7.45 -9.45
N TYR A 74 17.89 -6.91 -8.70
CA TYR A 74 17.71 -5.47 -8.56
C TYR A 74 18.97 -4.80 -8.06
N ASP A 75 19.17 -3.56 -8.45
CA ASP A 75 20.33 -2.73 -8.07
C ASP A 75 19.95 -1.65 -7.05
N LEU A 76 18.74 -1.09 -7.21
CA LEU A 76 18.23 0.00 -6.39
C LEU A 76 16.74 -0.20 -6.10
N ALA A 77 16.28 0.21 -4.92
CA ALA A 77 14.87 0.29 -4.58
C ALA A 77 14.58 1.54 -3.75
N THR A 78 13.31 1.95 -3.71
CA THR A 78 12.83 2.89 -2.70
C THR A 78 11.70 2.29 -1.89
N ILE A 79 11.23 3.01 -0.88
CA ILE A 79 10.15 2.59 0.02
C ILE A 79 8.85 3.25 -0.45
N GLY A 80 7.81 2.47 -0.63
CA GLY A 80 6.45 2.97 -0.80
C GLY A 80 5.71 3.13 0.53
N ASN A 81 4.47 3.58 0.45
CA ASN A 81 3.67 3.71 1.67
C ASN A 81 3.20 2.36 2.22
N ASN A 82 3.03 1.33 1.39
CA ASN A 82 2.63 0.03 1.92
C ASN A 82 3.69 -0.59 2.82
N GLU A 83 4.97 -0.57 2.44
CA GLU A 83 6.03 -0.98 3.36
C GLU A 83 5.98 -0.16 4.64
N GLY A 84 5.81 1.15 4.49
CA GLY A 84 5.96 2.11 5.59
C GLY A 84 4.85 2.13 6.62
N ILE A 85 3.61 1.80 6.25
CA ILE A 85 2.44 1.92 7.16
C ILE A 85 1.70 0.61 7.42
N THR A 86 2.07 -0.49 6.76
CA THR A 86 1.45 -1.80 6.99
C THR A 86 2.31 -2.77 7.80
N LEU A 87 3.60 -2.50 7.91
CA LEU A 87 4.54 -3.28 8.73
C LEU A 87 4.73 -2.63 10.11
N ALA A 88 4.86 -3.45 11.14
CA ALA A 88 5.27 -2.97 12.46
C ALA A 88 6.70 -2.37 12.38
N HIS A 89 7.06 -1.54 13.37
CA HIS A 89 8.37 -0.87 13.39
C HIS A 89 9.55 -1.84 13.17
N GLU A 90 9.60 -2.90 13.95
CA GLU A 90 10.68 -3.90 13.90
C GLU A 90 10.71 -4.66 12.56
N ASP A 91 9.53 -4.98 12.00
CA ASP A 91 9.44 -5.68 10.72
C ASP A 91 10.00 -4.82 9.58
N LEU A 92 9.65 -3.53 9.54
CA LEU A 92 10.18 -2.60 8.55
C LEU A 92 11.67 -2.30 8.80
N PHE A 93 12.07 -2.14 10.07
CA PHE A 93 13.46 -1.85 10.42
C PHE A 93 14.42 -2.94 9.91
N HIS A 94 13.95 -4.20 9.86
CA HIS A 94 14.71 -5.36 9.40
C HIS A 94 14.33 -5.87 8.01
N LEU A 95 13.40 -5.20 7.32
CA LEU A 95 12.89 -5.66 6.03
C LEU A 95 14.01 -5.87 4.99
N TYR A 96 14.91 -4.91 4.89
CA TYR A 96 15.95 -4.88 3.88
C TYR A 96 17.33 -5.35 4.35
N ASP A 97 17.46 -5.92 5.56
CA ASP A 97 18.76 -6.40 6.09
C ASP A 97 19.44 -7.43 5.17
N LYS A 98 18.65 -8.18 4.40
CA LYS A 98 19.14 -9.19 3.45
C LYS A 98 19.07 -8.74 1.99
N ALA A 99 18.83 -7.47 1.73
CA ALA A 99 18.80 -6.94 0.36
C ALA A 99 20.21 -6.96 -0.25
N ASN A 100 20.31 -7.44 -1.49
CA ASN A 100 21.53 -7.39 -2.30
C ASN A 100 21.59 -6.13 -3.18
N PHE A 101 20.67 -5.19 -2.96
CA PHE A 101 20.50 -3.91 -3.65
C PHE A 101 20.51 -2.76 -2.65
N GLN A 102 20.72 -1.54 -3.12
CA GLN A 102 20.70 -0.37 -2.29
C GLN A 102 19.27 0.18 -2.16
N VAL A 103 18.86 0.52 -0.95
CA VAL A 103 17.56 1.19 -0.68
C VAL A 103 17.82 2.66 -0.47
N VAL A 104 17.09 3.50 -1.22
CA VAL A 104 17.25 4.96 -1.20
C VAL A 104 15.91 5.60 -0.81
N CYS A 105 15.89 6.42 0.24
CA CYS A 105 14.72 7.24 0.59
C CYS A 105 15.16 8.42 1.45
N ALA A 106 15.21 9.61 0.87
CA ALA A 106 15.81 10.78 1.50
C ALA A 106 14.91 11.45 2.56
N ASN A 107 13.61 11.21 2.54
CA ASN A 107 12.66 11.81 3.46
C ASN A 107 12.14 10.86 4.54
N PHE A 108 12.67 9.64 4.62
CA PHE A 108 12.27 8.61 5.58
C PHE A 108 13.20 8.61 6.79
N HIS A 109 12.64 8.72 8.01
CA HIS A 109 13.42 8.86 9.24
C HIS A 109 12.90 7.97 10.36
N ASN A 110 13.82 7.29 11.06
CA ASN A 110 13.52 6.58 12.29
C ASN A 110 13.49 7.56 13.47
N VAL A 111 12.37 7.70 14.16
CA VAL A 111 12.25 8.56 15.35
C VAL A 111 12.55 7.84 16.66
N GLN A 112 12.74 6.51 16.63
CA GLN A 112 13.02 5.68 17.80
C GLN A 112 14.52 5.45 18.05
N GLY A 113 15.40 5.89 17.15
CA GLY A 113 16.83 5.67 17.33
C GLY A 113 17.65 5.97 16.07
N LYS A 114 18.63 5.10 15.81
CA LYS A 114 19.44 5.21 14.58
C LYS A 114 18.64 4.79 13.36
N GLU A 115 18.98 5.38 12.22
CA GLU A 115 18.49 4.91 10.93
C GLU A 115 18.93 3.45 10.68
N PRO A 116 18.11 2.64 9.97
CA PRO A 116 18.52 1.32 9.53
C PRO A 116 19.78 1.40 8.65
N GLU A 117 20.68 0.42 8.76
CA GLU A 117 21.95 0.43 8.02
C GLU A 117 21.77 0.36 6.50
N TRP A 118 20.67 -0.23 6.04
CA TRP A 118 20.32 -0.34 4.63
C TRP A 118 19.80 0.97 4.00
N LEU A 119 19.40 1.97 4.80
CA LEU A 119 18.78 3.20 4.30
C LEU A 119 19.83 4.22 3.83
N ASN A 120 19.75 4.59 2.57
CA ASN A 120 20.57 5.64 1.97
C ASN A 120 19.72 6.86 1.65
N THR A 121 20.26 8.05 1.90
CA THR A 121 19.61 9.33 1.53
C THR A 121 19.69 9.58 0.03
N THR A 122 20.89 9.44 -0.51
CA THR A 122 21.21 9.53 -1.95
C THR A 122 22.28 8.51 -2.29
N VAL A 123 22.33 8.11 -3.55
CA VAL A 123 23.35 7.19 -4.06
C VAL A 123 23.92 7.76 -5.37
N THR A 124 25.22 7.63 -5.59
CA THR A 124 25.83 7.91 -6.88
C THR A 124 26.29 6.61 -7.51
N ILE A 125 25.78 6.31 -8.69
CA ILE A 125 26.25 5.21 -9.53
C ILE A 125 27.03 5.77 -10.71
N GLN A 126 27.82 4.91 -11.37
CA GLN A 126 28.67 5.33 -12.47
C GLN A 126 28.51 4.39 -13.66
N SER A 127 28.34 4.96 -14.85
CA SER A 127 28.28 4.18 -16.07
C SER A 127 29.66 3.57 -16.40
N ILE A 128 29.67 2.60 -17.31
CA ILE A 128 30.89 1.93 -17.75
C ILE A 128 31.94 2.94 -18.27
N ASN A 129 31.50 4.03 -18.87
CA ASN A 129 32.40 5.05 -19.43
C ASN A 129 32.54 6.29 -18.53
N GLY A 130 32.10 6.20 -17.27
CA GLY A 130 32.39 7.19 -16.25
C GLY A 130 31.36 8.27 -16.03
N VAL A 131 30.18 8.22 -16.65
CA VAL A 131 29.07 9.17 -16.38
C VAL A 131 28.54 8.94 -14.96
N LYS A 132 28.55 9.97 -14.14
CA LYS A 132 28.06 9.92 -12.75
C LYS A 132 26.57 10.24 -12.71
N ILE A 133 25.80 9.35 -12.11
CA ILE A 133 24.36 9.45 -12.03
C ILE A 133 23.97 9.51 -10.55
N GLY A 134 23.41 10.64 -10.14
CA GLY A 134 22.87 10.84 -8.81
C GLY A 134 21.46 10.28 -8.71
N ILE A 135 21.23 9.44 -7.70
CA ILE A 135 19.93 8.85 -7.40
C ILE A 135 19.43 9.45 -6.10
N ILE A 136 18.22 9.98 -6.12
CA ILE A 136 17.47 10.41 -4.94
C ILE A 136 16.08 9.81 -4.99
N ALA A 137 15.52 9.45 -3.84
CA ALA A 137 14.16 8.92 -3.77
C ALA A 137 13.38 9.52 -2.60
N LEU A 138 12.06 9.63 -2.76
CA LEU A 138 11.13 10.11 -1.73
C LEU A 138 9.87 9.27 -1.70
N THR A 139 9.29 9.12 -0.49
CA THR A 139 8.00 8.47 -0.27
C THR A 139 6.92 9.46 0.18
N ALA A 140 5.65 9.08 0.03
CA ALA A 140 4.49 9.90 0.36
C ALA A 140 4.35 10.14 1.88
N PRO A 141 4.06 11.37 2.35
CA PRO A 141 4.13 11.75 3.76
C PRO A 141 2.82 11.44 4.52
N PHE A 142 2.49 10.19 4.76
CA PHE A 142 1.36 9.77 5.59
C PHE A 142 1.70 9.78 7.10
N ASN A 143 2.21 10.90 7.63
CA ASN A 143 2.73 11.01 8.99
C ASN A 143 1.72 10.66 10.09
N ALA A 144 0.41 10.81 9.85
CA ALA A 144 -0.61 10.36 10.77
C ALA A 144 -0.54 8.83 11.08
N PHE A 145 0.08 8.06 10.18
CA PHE A 145 0.35 6.61 10.33
C PHE A 145 1.81 6.35 10.69
N TYR A 146 2.73 6.94 9.96
CA TYR A 146 4.16 6.75 10.17
C TYR A 146 4.61 7.04 11.61
N GLU A 147 4.14 8.15 12.20
CA GLU A 147 4.51 8.54 13.57
C GLU A 147 4.05 7.53 14.63
N LEU A 148 2.89 6.89 14.42
CA LEU A 148 2.40 5.83 15.31
C LEU A 148 3.27 4.55 15.24
N LEU A 149 3.93 4.34 14.10
CA LEU A 149 4.86 3.24 13.87
C LEU A 149 6.31 3.61 14.16
N GLY A 150 6.58 4.81 14.68
CA GLY A 150 7.93 5.23 15.04
C GLY A 150 8.79 5.74 13.88
N TRP A 151 8.14 6.18 12.78
CA TRP A 151 8.77 6.75 11.61
C TRP A 151 8.30 8.19 11.40
N TYR A 152 9.06 8.98 10.66
CA TYR A 152 8.69 10.33 10.24
C TYR A 152 9.10 10.59 8.79
N ILE A 153 8.19 11.12 8.00
CA ILE A 153 8.46 11.50 6.62
C ILE A 153 8.58 13.01 6.53
N SER A 154 9.79 13.49 6.23
CA SER A 154 10.01 14.93 6.06
C SER A 154 9.36 15.46 4.78
N PRO A 155 8.96 16.76 4.75
CA PRO A 155 8.26 17.34 3.61
C PRO A 155 9.04 17.18 2.30
N PRO A 156 8.45 16.59 1.24
CA PRO A 156 9.15 16.21 0.01
C PRO A 156 9.91 17.36 -0.67
N TYR A 157 9.27 18.52 -0.83
CA TYR A 157 9.89 19.68 -1.49
C TYR A 157 11.10 20.23 -0.74
N ASN A 158 11.02 20.25 0.59
CA ASN A 158 12.13 20.73 1.43
C ASN A 158 13.30 19.75 1.39
N THR A 159 13.00 18.46 1.42
CA THR A 159 14.00 17.39 1.32
C THR A 159 14.70 17.44 -0.03
N LEU A 160 13.94 17.53 -1.11
CA LEU A 160 14.50 17.61 -2.45
C LEU A 160 15.38 18.86 -2.63
N ALA A 161 14.90 20.03 -2.18
CA ALA A 161 15.67 21.28 -2.23
C ALA A 161 17.00 21.21 -1.47
N ARG A 162 17.06 20.42 -0.40
CA ARG A 162 18.27 20.22 0.39
C ARG A 162 19.34 19.42 -0.37
N TYR A 163 18.96 18.35 -1.04
CA TYR A 163 19.91 17.42 -1.65
C TYR A 163 20.20 17.67 -3.13
N ILE A 164 19.26 18.33 -3.85
CA ILE A 164 19.38 18.52 -5.30
C ILE A 164 20.62 19.31 -5.69
N LYS A 165 21.00 20.30 -4.88
CA LYS A 165 22.17 21.15 -5.14
C LYS A 165 23.48 20.36 -5.02
N GLU A 166 23.60 19.49 -4.02
CA GLU A 166 24.76 18.64 -3.83
C GLU A 166 24.90 17.64 -4.99
N LEU A 167 23.77 17.06 -5.43
CA LEU A 167 23.74 16.15 -6.58
C LEU A 167 24.11 16.88 -7.88
N GLU A 168 23.61 18.09 -8.12
CA GLU A 168 23.94 18.91 -9.29
C GLU A 168 25.43 19.24 -9.37
N GLU A 169 26.09 19.49 -8.22
CA GLU A 169 27.52 19.80 -8.15
C GLU A 169 28.41 18.55 -8.30
N SER A 170 27.91 17.36 -8.00
CA SER A 170 28.71 16.12 -7.91
C SER A 170 28.44 15.08 -8.98
N THR A 171 27.36 15.23 -9.77
CA THR A 171 26.91 14.26 -10.76
C THR A 171 26.59 14.89 -12.11
N ASP A 172 26.57 14.07 -13.16
CA ASP A 172 26.32 14.49 -14.53
C ASP A 172 24.84 14.38 -14.93
N VAL A 173 24.08 13.50 -14.24
CA VAL A 173 22.66 13.19 -14.46
C VAL A 173 22.01 12.96 -13.11
N ILE A 174 20.77 13.43 -12.93
CA ILE A 174 20.00 13.22 -11.71
C ILE A 174 18.71 12.43 -12.02
N VAL A 175 18.58 11.26 -11.40
CA VAL A 175 17.38 10.41 -11.47
C VAL A 175 16.65 10.46 -10.13
N PHE A 176 15.39 10.80 -10.17
CA PHE A 176 14.50 10.81 -9.02
C PHE A 176 13.55 9.62 -9.07
N MET A 177 13.63 8.75 -8.08
CA MET A 177 12.70 7.65 -7.82
C MET A 177 11.59 8.18 -6.91
N SER A 178 10.40 8.40 -7.47
CA SER A 178 9.31 9.08 -6.78
C SER A 178 8.20 8.13 -6.38
N HIS A 179 7.98 7.93 -5.09
CA HIS A 179 6.76 7.31 -4.60
C HIS A 179 5.77 8.35 -4.04
N LEU A 180 5.55 9.44 -4.80
CA LEU A 180 4.69 10.58 -4.41
C LEU A 180 3.41 10.68 -5.25
N GLY A 181 3.43 10.12 -6.46
CA GLY A 181 2.32 10.16 -7.42
C GLY A 181 2.44 11.23 -8.48
N ILE A 182 1.74 11.02 -9.59
CA ILE A 182 1.92 11.76 -10.85
C ILE A 182 1.74 13.27 -10.72
N ASN A 183 0.80 13.74 -9.88
CA ASN A 183 0.58 15.19 -9.71
C ASN A 183 1.77 15.85 -9.02
N GLU A 184 2.34 15.21 -8.02
CA GLU A 184 3.55 15.68 -7.33
C GLU A 184 4.77 15.59 -8.27
N ASP A 185 4.88 14.52 -9.05
CA ASP A 185 5.96 14.32 -10.02
C ASP A 185 6.00 15.46 -11.05
N GLN A 186 4.84 15.82 -11.60
CA GLN A 186 4.72 16.93 -12.54
C GLN A 186 5.05 18.28 -11.91
N GLU A 187 4.63 18.53 -10.68
CA GLU A 187 4.94 19.77 -9.97
C GLU A 187 6.42 19.84 -9.57
N ILE A 188 7.01 18.73 -9.14
CA ILE A 188 8.46 18.62 -8.85
C ILE A 188 9.27 18.89 -10.12
N ALA A 189 8.90 18.31 -11.27
CA ALA A 189 9.57 18.58 -12.54
C ALA A 189 9.53 20.07 -12.93
N ARG A 190 8.45 20.79 -12.58
CA ARG A 190 8.34 22.23 -12.83
C ARG A 190 9.25 23.05 -11.91
N ARG A 191 9.40 22.64 -10.64
CA ARG A 191 10.15 23.39 -9.61
C ARG A 191 11.64 23.07 -9.59
N PHE A 192 12.02 21.85 -9.99
CA PHE A 192 13.41 21.37 -9.93
C PHE A 192 13.93 21.00 -11.33
N PRO A 193 14.33 21.99 -12.14
CA PRO A 193 14.80 21.77 -13.50
C PRO A 193 16.13 21.01 -13.58
N GLN A 194 16.80 20.78 -12.46
CA GLN A 194 18.00 19.95 -12.34
C GLN A 194 17.73 18.46 -12.55
N LEU A 195 16.48 18.02 -12.34
CA LEU A 195 16.10 16.63 -12.52
C LEU A 195 16.06 16.28 -14.01
N ASP A 196 16.69 15.17 -14.37
CA ASP A 196 16.69 14.66 -15.74
C ASP A 196 15.62 13.59 -15.96
N VAL A 197 15.39 12.76 -14.96
CA VAL A 197 14.43 11.65 -15.00
C VAL A 197 13.64 11.63 -13.70
N ILE A 198 12.33 11.43 -13.80
CA ILE A 198 11.44 11.11 -12.67
C ILE A 198 10.76 9.79 -12.97
N ILE A 199 11.04 8.77 -12.18
CA ILE A 199 10.38 7.46 -12.26
C ILE A 199 9.36 7.40 -11.15
N GLY A 200 8.07 7.41 -11.50
CA GLY A 200 6.95 7.57 -10.58
C GLY A 200 6.28 6.26 -10.18
N GLY A 201 5.66 6.28 -9.00
CA GLY A 201 4.80 5.24 -8.44
C GLY A 201 3.59 5.81 -7.73
N HIS A 202 3.02 5.08 -6.75
CA HIS A 202 1.95 5.46 -5.81
C HIS A 202 0.55 5.62 -6.42
N THR A 203 0.38 6.40 -7.47
CA THR A 203 -0.93 6.67 -8.08
C THR A 203 -1.27 5.74 -9.25
N HIS A 204 -0.44 4.72 -9.49
CA HIS A 204 -0.64 3.64 -10.45
C HIS A 204 -0.86 4.11 -11.90
N HIS A 205 -0.35 5.27 -12.27
CA HIS A 205 -0.43 5.76 -13.65
C HIS A 205 0.43 4.91 -14.59
N LEU A 206 -0.07 4.70 -15.80
CA LEU A 206 0.66 4.03 -16.87
C LEU A 206 0.99 5.05 -17.96
N LEU A 207 2.26 5.39 -18.08
CA LEU A 207 2.78 6.23 -19.15
C LEU A 207 3.46 5.33 -20.20
N ARG A 208 2.74 5.00 -21.29
CA ARG A 208 3.27 4.14 -22.37
C ARG A 208 4.56 4.70 -23.01
N GLN A 209 4.65 6.01 -23.02
CA GLN A 209 5.84 6.78 -23.38
C GLN A 209 6.01 7.84 -22.31
N GLY A 210 7.24 8.21 -22.02
CA GLY A 210 7.52 9.24 -21.03
C GLY A 210 6.94 10.59 -21.41
N GLU A 211 6.51 11.35 -20.41
CA GLU A 211 6.07 12.74 -20.54
C GLU A 211 7.24 13.68 -20.24
N ILE A 212 7.49 14.65 -21.13
CA ILE A 212 8.52 15.66 -20.88
C ILE A 212 7.87 16.85 -20.18
N VAL A 213 8.33 17.16 -18.98
CA VAL A 213 7.95 18.36 -18.22
C VAL A 213 9.22 19.14 -17.90
N ASN A 214 9.36 20.35 -18.43
CA ASN A 214 10.61 21.11 -18.41
C ASN A 214 11.80 20.28 -18.92
N ASN A 215 12.79 20.03 -18.06
CA ASN A 215 13.95 19.23 -18.39
C ASN A 215 13.73 17.72 -18.15
N ALA A 216 12.83 17.35 -17.24
CA ALA A 216 12.67 15.95 -16.84
C ALA A 216 11.82 15.13 -17.81
N VAL A 217 12.19 13.87 -18.04
CA VAL A 217 11.27 12.84 -18.52
C VAL A 217 10.61 12.18 -17.31
N ILE A 218 9.28 12.22 -17.26
CA ILE A 218 8.46 11.55 -16.23
C ILE A 218 7.96 10.24 -16.80
N THR A 219 8.01 9.16 -16.04
CA THR A 219 7.56 7.83 -16.46
C THR A 219 7.00 7.04 -15.27
N ALA A 220 6.04 6.14 -15.54
CA ALA A 220 5.44 5.22 -14.57
C ALA A 220 4.88 3.99 -15.29
N ALA A 221 4.93 2.82 -14.68
CA ALA A 221 4.61 1.54 -15.31
C ALA A 221 3.28 0.90 -14.83
N GLY A 222 2.38 1.69 -14.27
CA GLY A 222 1.08 1.18 -13.78
C GLY A 222 1.20 0.53 -12.41
N LYS A 223 0.65 -0.68 -12.26
CA LYS A 223 0.71 -1.49 -11.04
C LYS A 223 0.67 -2.98 -11.34
N HIS A 224 0.89 -3.80 -10.28
CA HIS A 224 0.83 -5.27 -10.33
C HIS A 224 1.74 -5.88 -11.40
N CYS A 225 2.76 -5.12 -11.80
CA CYS A 225 3.76 -5.53 -12.80
C CYS A 225 3.15 -6.10 -14.09
N ALA A 226 1.99 -5.58 -14.55
CA ALA A 226 1.51 -5.86 -15.90
C ALA A 226 2.42 -5.24 -16.97
N PHE A 227 3.18 -4.22 -16.58
CA PHE A 227 4.17 -3.52 -17.39
C PHE A 227 5.49 -3.39 -16.64
N VAL A 228 6.58 -3.41 -17.40
CA VAL A 228 7.92 -3.01 -16.95
C VAL A 228 8.31 -1.74 -17.67
N GLY A 229 8.81 -0.76 -16.94
CA GLY A 229 9.28 0.50 -17.49
C GLY A 229 10.75 0.41 -17.93
N GLU A 230 11.10 1.21 -18.93
CA GLU A 230 12.46 1.37 -19.46
C GLU A 230 12.76 2.86 -19.65
N VAL A 231 13.91 3.31 -19.17
CA VAL A 231 14.46 4.66 -19.46
C VAL A 231 15.76 4.49 -20.20
N ILE A 232 15.93 5.23 -21.29
CA ILE A 232 17.15 5.23 -22.11
C ILE A 232 17.71 6.65 -22.14
N LEU A 233 18.92 6.81 -21.61
CA LEU A 233 19.65 8.07 -21.66
C LEU A 233 20.75 7.97 -22.70
N THR A 234 20.96 9.03 -23.48
CA THR A 234 22.08 9.12 -24.41
C THR A 234 23.00 10.27 -24.00
N TRP A 235 24.20 9.91 -23.58
CA TRP A 235 25.26 10.86 -23.18
C TRP A 235 26.24 11.10 -24.31
N ASP A 236 26.58 12.38 -24.57
CA ASP A 236 27.64 12.74 -25.50
C ASP A 236 28.92 13.12 -24.73
N HIS A 237 29.89 12.21 -24.73
CA HIS A 237 31.19 12.43 -24.09
C HIS A 237 32.00 13.58 -24.70
N SER A 238 31.77 13.91 -25.98
CA SER A 238 32.46 15.02 -26.63
C SER A 238 31.92 16.37 -26.17
N ALA A 239 30.60 16.43 -25.92
CA ALA A 239 29.92 17.62 -25.45
C ALA A 239 29.74 17.66 -23.90
N GLN A 240 30.10 16.57 -23.21
CA GLN A 240 29.91 16.37 -21.76
C GLN A 240 28.46 16.71 -21.33
N LYS A 241 27.47 16.14 -22.02
CA LYS A 241 26.06 16.41 -21.71
C LYS A 241 25.13 15.27 -22.12
N LEU A 242 24.02 15.23 -21.43
CA LEU A 242 22.87 14.39 -21.80
C LEU A 242 22.14 15.03 -23.00
N ILE A 243 22.06 14.28 -24.11
CA ILE A 243 21.49 14.80 -25.38
C ILE A 243 20.13 14.21 -25.72
N LYS A 244 19.75 13.07 -25.08
CA LYS A 244 18.45 12.44 -25.31
C LYS A 244 18.00 11.71 -24.07
N LYS A 245 16.70 11.82 -23.75
CA LYS A 245 15.99 11.09 -22.69
C LYS A 245 14.76 10.44 -23.31
N GLU A 246 14.62 9.15 -23.16
CA GLU A 246 13.49 8.35 -23.68
C GLU A 246 12.96 7.46 -22.55
N ALA A 247 11.63 7.27 -22.50
CA ALA A 247 11.05 6.32 -21.58
C ALA A 247 9.89 5.58 -22.26
N TYR A 248 9.78 4.28 -21.96
CA TYR A 248 8.79 3.38 -22.53
C TYR A 248 8.29 2.42 -21.47
N THR A 249 7.15 1.78 -21.72
CA THR A 249 6.67 0.65 -20.92
C THR A 249 6.39 -0.54 -21.84
N THR A 250 6.83 -1.72 -21.42
CA THR A 250 6.62 -2.98 -22.12
C THR A 250 5.54 -3.78 -21.40
N ASP A 251 4.50 -4.20 -22.12
CA ASP A 251 3.50 -5.15 -21.64
C ASP A 251 4.16 -6.54 -21.52
N ILE A 252 4.22 -7.08 -20.32
CA ILE A 252 4.87 -8.37 -20.06
C ILE A 252 3.87 -9.50 -19.85
N THR A 253 2.57 -9.22 -19.86
CA THR A 253 1.52 -10.19 -19.54
C THR A 253 1.48 -11.42 -20.46
N HIS A 254 2.04 -11.28 -21.66
CA HIS A 254 2.11 -12.34 -22.68
C HIS A 254 3.49 -12.97 -22.85
N LEU A 255 4.49 -12.52 -22.07
CA LEU A 255 5.84 -13.06 -22.16
C LEU A 255 5.93 -14.44 -21.49
N GLU A 256 6.99 -15.18 -21.81
CA GLU A 256 7.27 -16.46 -21.18
C GLU A 256 7.63 -16.28 -19.70
N LYS A 257 7.24 -17.26 -18.90
CA LYS A 257 7.54 -17.30 -17.46
C LYS A 257 8.95 -17.83 -17.23
N ASP A 258 9.67 -17.23 -16.29
CA ASP A 258 10.93 -17.79 -15.79
C ASP A 258 10.62 -18.99 -14.88
N GLN A 259 11.04 -20.18 -15.30
CA GLN A 259 10.75 -21.44 -14.62
C GLN A 259 11.27 -21.46 -13.19
N GLN A 260 12.48 -20.98 -12.96
CA GLN A 260 13.09 -20.96 -11.63
C GLN A 260 12.31 -20.05 -10.67
N THR A 261 11.82 -18.90 -11.15
CA THR A 261 11.01 -17.97 -10.35
C THR A 261 9.64 -18.58 -10.04
N GLU A 262 9.02 -19.33 -10.96
CA GLU A 262 7.76 -20.06 -10.68
C GLU A 262 7.98 -21.11 -9.57
N GLU A 263 9.07 -21.85 -9.62
CA GLU A 263 9.41 -22.84 -8.57
C GLU A 263 9.64 -22.16 -7.21
N THR A 264 10.40 -21.06 -7.19
CA THR A 264 10.60 -20.27 -5.95
C THR A 264 9.29 -19.71 -5.37
N LEU A 265 8.42 -19.18 -6.22
CA LEU A 265 7.10 -18.70 -5.77
C LEU A 265 6.24 -19.83 -5.20
N HIS A 266 6.27 -21.00 -5.80
CA HIS A 266 5.56 -22.17 -5.29
C HIS A 266 6.09 -22.60 -3.92
N GLU A 267 7.42 -22.70 -3.75
CA GLU A 267 8.04 -23.01 -2.47
C GLU A 267 7.64 -22.00 -1.39
N LEU A 268 7.75 -20.72 -1.68
CA LEU A 268 7.35 -19.64 -0.75
C LEU A 268 5.86 -19.72 -0.38
N PHE A 269 4.99 -20.06 -1.33
CA PHE A 269 3.56 -20.22 -1.07
C PHE A 269 3.28 -21.41 -0.13
N VAL A 270 3.96 -22.55 -0.32
CA VAL A 270 3.85 -23.73 0.55
C VAL A 270 4.36 -23.40 1.97
N GLU A 271 5.51 -22.72 2.08
CA GLU A 271 6.03 -22.27 3.37
C GLU A 271 5.07 -21.30 4.06
N ALA A 272 4.56 -20.29 3.34
CA ALA A 272 3.60 -19.31 3.85
C ALA A 272 2.32 -20.00 4.37
N THR A 273 1.78 -20.94 3.60
CA THR A 273 0.60 -21.72 3.99
C THR A 273 0.86 -22.49 5.29
N THR A 274 2.05 -23.10 5.42
CA THR A 274 2.45 -23.83 6.62
C THR A 274 2.57 -22.90 7.83
N GLN A 275 3.13 -21.70 7.68
CA GLN A 275 3.24 -20.72 8.77
C GLN A 275 1.87 -20.21 9.21
N LEU A 276 0.96 -19.99 8.25
CA LEU A 276 -0.40 -19.50 8.50
C LEU A 276 -1.38 -20.60 8.96
N ASP A 277 -0.99 -21.90 8.95
CA ASP A 277 -1.82 -23.02 9.41
C ASP A 277 -1.89 -23.12 10.96
N GLN A 278 -1.43 -22.11 11.69
CA GLN A 278 -1.59 -22.06 13.14
C GLN A 278 -3.07 -21.90 13.50
N SER A 279 -3.54 -22.78 14.41
CA SER A 279 -4.95 -22.76 14.84
C SER A 279 -5.28 -21.52 15.65
N VAL A 280 -6.35 -20.84 15.27
CA VAL A 280 -6.97 -19.74 16.01
C VAL A 280 -8.03 -20.29 16.96
N ILE A 281 -8.90 -21.18 16.47
CA ILE A 281 -10.01 -21.78 17.21
C ILE A 281 -10.48 -23.08 16.54
N GLU A 282 -11.15 -23.94 17.30
CA GLU A 282 -11.96 -25.07 16.80
C GLU A 282 -13.43 -24.70 16.90
N MET A 283 -14.13 -24.62 15.75
CA MET A 283 -15.52 -24.16 15.67
C MET A 283 -16.49 -25.32 15.54
N LYS A 284 -17.56 -25.33 16.35
CA LYS A 284 -18.61 -26.35 16.28
C LYS A 284 -19.51 -26.23 15.06
N HIS A 285 -19.78 -25.01 14.64
CA HIS A 285 -20.69 -24.68 13.54
C HIS A 285 -20.03 -23.66 12.60
N PRO A 286 -20.35 -23.68 11.29
CA PRO A 286 -19.87 -22.67 10.39
C PRO A 286 -20.45 -21.30 10.76
N LEU A 287 -19.71 -20.22 10.48
CA LEU A 287 -20.20 -18.85 10.56
C LEU A 287 -20.52 -18.32 9.18
N ASP A 288 -21.74 -17.88 9.01
CA ASP A 288 -22.22 -17.30 7.76
C ASP A 288 -21.81 -15.82 7.63
N VAL A 289 -21.49 -15.41 6.42
CA VAL A 289 -21.18 -14.04 6.03
C VAL A 289 -22.12 -13.61 4.92
N GLN A 290 -22.83 -12.52 5.12
CA GLN A 290 -23.76 -11.92 4.15
C GLN A 290 -23.48 -10.41 4.07
N TRP A 291 -23.22 -9.91 2.87
CA TRP A 291 -22.82 -8.50 2.71
C TRP A 291 -23.95 -7.50 2.92
N PHE A 292 -25.19 -7.91 2.70
CA PHE A 292 -26.35 -7.01 2.79
C PHE A 292 -27.27 -7.31 3.99
N GLU A 293 -26.86 -8.27 4.81
CA GLU A 293 -27.64 -8.69 5.99
C GLU A 293 -26.80 -8.56 7.27
N HIS A 294 -27.51 -8.59 8.39
CA HIS A 294 -26.89 -8.67 9.70
C HIS A 294 -26.45 -10.12 9.97
N THR A 295 -25.17 -10.34 10.24
CA THR A 295 -24.63 -11.64 10.61
C THR A 295 -24.02 -11.63 12.01
N GLU A 296 -24.03 -12.79 12.69
CA GLU A 296 -23.50 -12.88 14.05
C GLU A 296 -22.02 -12.53 14.11
N VAL A 297 -21.22 -13.01 13.16
CA VAL A 297 -19.78 -12.76 13.14
C VAL A 297 -19.47 -11.26 13.01
N MET A 298 -20.17 -10.55 12.13
CA MET A 298 -19.99 -9.10 11.96
C MET A 298 -20.43 -8.32 13.19
N GLN A 299 -21.54 -8.72 13.83
CA GLN A 299 -21.96 -8.08 15.08
C GLN A 299 -20.94 -8.29 16.20
N ARG A 300 -20.40 -9.51 16.34
CA ARG A 300 -19.34 -9.82 17.33
C ARG A 300 -18.08 -9.03 17.08
N LEU A 301 -17.63 -8.96 15.81
CA LEU A 301 -16.45 -8.17 15.43
C LEU A 301 -16.65 -6.68 15.74
N THR A 302 -17.82 -6.13 15.41
CA THR A 302 -18.14 -4.72 15.70
C THR A 302 -18.19 -4.45 17.21
N ASN A 303 -18.71 -5.40 18.01
CA ASN A 303 -18.68 -5.31 19.47
C ASN A 303 -17.24 -5.36 20.00
N THR A 304 -16.41 -6.27 19.49
CA THR A 304 -15.00 -6.36 19.86
C THR A 304 -14.27 -5.06 19.53
N LEU A 305 -14.50 -4.48 18.35
CA LEU A 305 -13.90 -3.20 17.97
C LEU A 305 -14.26 -2.09 18.98
N LYS A 306 -15.56 -1.99 19.37
CA LYS A 306 -16.01 -1.01 20.37
C LYS A 306 -15.29 -1.19 21.71
N GLU A 307 -15.22 -2.43 22.21
CA GLU A 307 -14.60 -2.76 23.49
C GLU A 307 -13.10 -2.51 23.46
N TRP A 308 -12.42 -2.98 22.40
CA TRP A 308 -10.98 -2.88 22.26
C TRP A 308 -10.48 -1.43 22.16
N THR A 309 -11.24 -0.58 21.45
CA THR A 309 -10.91 0.85 21.32
C THR A 309 -11.40 1.71 22.49
N ASN A 310 -12.23 1.15 23.36
CA ASN A 310 -12.94 1.87 24.44
C ASN A 310 -13.78 3.04 23.91
N ALA A 311 -14.41 2.88 22.73
CA ALA A 311 -15.31 3.87 22.15
C ALA A 311 -16.74 3.72 22.70
N GLU A 312 -17.54 4.81 22.62
CA GLU A 312 -18.95 4.78 23.00
C GLU A 312 -19.76 3.93 22.02
N PHE A 313 -19.44 4.03 20.73
CA PHE A 313 -20.07 3.31 19.64
C PHE A 313 -19.04 2.72 18.68
N ALA A 314 -19.49 1.74 17.90
CA ALA A 314 -18.68 1.24 16.77
C ALA A 314 -19.55 0.96 15.55
N MET A 315 -18.93 1.03 14.38
CA MET A 315 -19.54 0.68 13.10
C MET A 315 -18.53 0.02 12.16
N LEU A 316 -18.93 -1.08 11.53
CA LEU A 316 -18.16 -1.77 10.49
C LEU A 316 -19.07 -2.19 9.34
N ASN A 317 -18.54 -2.19 8.15
CA ASN A 317 -19.24 -2.61 6.95
C ASN A 317 -19.13 -4.12 6.73
N ALA A 318 -20.21 -4.78 6.34
CA ALA A 318 -20.25 -6.25 6.17
C ALA A 318 -19.35 -6.76 5.04
N GLY A 319 -19.04 -5.95 4.04
CA GLY A 319 -18.10 -6.28 2.97
C GLY A 319 -16.63 -6.45 3.41
N LEU A 320 -16.32 -6.20 4.69
CA LEU A 320 -15.01 -6.53 5.29
C LEU A 320 -14.74 -8.04 5.36
N LEU A 321 -15.76 -8.88 5.44
CA LEU A 321 -15.61 -10.33 5.43
C LEU A 321 -15.99 -10.87 4.06
N LEU A 322 -15.05 -11.53 3.37
CA LEU A 322 -15.21 -11.92 1.97
C LEU A 322 -15.93 -13.26 1.80
N ASP A 323 -15.87 -14.15 2.81
CA ASP A 323 -16.37 -15.51 2.74
C ASP A 323 -16.71 -16.03 4.13
N HIS A 324 -17.43 -17.17 4.20
CA HIS A 324 -17.78 -17.83 5.47
C HIS A 324 -16.60 -18.60 6.07
N LEU A 325 -16.69 -18.82 7.39
CA LEU A 325 -15.80 -19.71 8.10
C LEU A 325 -16.43 -21.09 8.25
N PRO A 326 -15.73 -22.18 7.87
CA PRO A 326 -16.24 -23.54 8.04
C PRO A 326 -16.25 -23.95 9.52
N ALA A 327 -17.00 -25.02 9.85
CA ALA A 327 -16.83 -25.72 11.11
C ALA A 327 -15.48 -26.45 11.13
N GLY A 328 -14.96 -26.70 12.32
CA GLY A 328 -13.65 -27.35 12.54
C GLY A 328 -12.55 -26.35 12.83
N LYS A 329 -11.31 -26.76 12.55
CA LYS A 329 -10.11 -25.94 12.75
C LYS A 329 -10.17 -24.68 11.87
N VAL A 330 -10.11 -23.51 12.49
CA VAL A 330 -9.93 -22.22 11.84
C VAL A 330 -8.51 -21.74 12.12
N THR A 331 -7.81 -21.33 11.07
CA THR A 331 -6.40 -20.94 11.09
C THR A 331 -6.20 -19.45 10.86
N TYR A 332 -4.99 -18.92 11.09
CA TYR A 332 -4.64 -17.56 10.66
C TYR A 332 -4.73 -17.40 9.15
N GLY A 333 -4.47 -18.45 8.36
CA GLY A 333 -4.66 -18.46 6.92
C GLY A 333 -6.14 -18.27 6.52
N ASP A 334 -7.07 -18.89 7.26
CA ASP A 334 -8.51 -18.67 7.06
C ASP A 334 -8.90 -17.23 7.39
N ILE A 335 -8.41 -16.69 8.51
CA ILE A 335 -8.64 -15.28 8.89
C ILE A 335 -8.11 -14.34 7.80
N HIS A 336 -6.89 -14.57 7.32
CA HIS A 336 -6.29 -13.78 6.26
C HIS A 336 -7.10 -13.87 4.96
N ARG A 337 -7.56 -15.07 4.57
CA ARG A 337 -8.35 -15.31 3.36
C ARG A 337 -9.68 -14.54 3.38
N ILE A 338 -10.37 -14.51 4.53
CA ILE A 338 -11.68 -13.85 4.63
C ILE A 338 -11.61 -12.37 4.96
N CYS A 339 -10.49 -11.90 5.53
CA CYS A 339 -10.27 -10.50 5.88
C CYS A 339 -8.84 -10.06 5.49
N PRO A 340 -8.50 -10.05 4.18
CA PRO A 340 -7.13 -9.77 3.72
C PRO A 340 -6.73 -8.30 3.80
N HIS A 341 -7.66 -7.43 4.16
CA HIS A 341 -7.52 -5.98 4.10
C HIS A 341 -6.43 -5.47 5.06
N PRO A 342 -5.44 -4.68 4.58
CA PRO A 342 -4.58 -3.87 5.43
C PRO A 342 -5.34 -2.61 5.91
N ILE A 343 -6.37 -2.82 6.75
CA ILE A 343 -7.25 -1.79 7.30
C ILE A 343 -7.13 -1.80 8.81
N ASN A 344 -6.84 -0.62 9.38
CA ASN A 344 -6.63 -0.46 10.81
C ASN A 344 -7.91 -0.02 11.54
N PRO A 345 -8.06 -0.39 12.81
CA PRO A 345 -9.05 0.24 13.69
C PRO A 345 -8.79 1.74 13.84
N CYS A 346 -9.86 2.51 13.85
CA CYS A 346 -9.80 3.96 14.03
C CYS A 346 -10.95 4.43 14.94
N VAL A 347 -10.71 5.47 15.73
CA VAL A 347 -11.76 6.18 16.50
C VAL A 347 -11.84 7.61 15.99
N VAL A 348 -13.05 8.05 15.69
CA VAL A 348 -13.37 9.43 15.33
C VAL A 348 -14.34 10.04 16.32
N GLU A 349 -14.36 11.36 16.42
CA GLU A 349 -15.32 12.12 17.22
C GLU A 349 -16.35 12.76 16.31
N LEU A 350 -17.64 12.47 16.56
CA LEU A 350 -18.76 12.97 15.78
C LEU A 350 -19.82 13.56 16.74
N SER A 351 -20.42 14.68 16.37
CA SER A 351 -21.64 15.15 17.07
C SER A 351 -22.81 14.19 16.83
N GLY A 352 -23.83 14.24 17.66
CA GLY A 352 -25.02 13.39 17.50
C GLY A 352 -25.69 13.60 16.14
N ASP A 353 -25.76 14.83 15.64
CA ASP A 353 -26.30 15.12 14.30
C ASP A 353 -25.42 14.51 13.20
N GLU A 354 -24.08 14.68 13.26
CA GLU A 354 -23.16 14.08 12.28
C GLU A 354 -23.25 12.55 12.29
N LEU A 355 -23.35 11.94 13.47
CA LEU A 355 -23.48 10.49 13.60
C LEU A 355 -24.80 9.98 12.98
N VAL A 356 -25.90 10.69 13.18
CA VAL A 356 -27.19 10.36 12.54
C VAL A 356 -27.10 10.46 11.02
N GLU A 357 -26.44 11.49 10.49
CA GLU A 357 -26.23 11.61 9.03
C GLU A 357 -25.35 10.49 8.47
N VAL A 358 -24.27 10.12 9.16
CA VAL A 358 -23.43 8.95 8.79
C VAL A 358 -24.28 7.67 8.75
N ILE A 359 -25.12 7.45 9.78
CA ILE A 359 -25.98 6.27 9.84
C ILE A 359 -26.99 6.29 8.69
N ARG A 360 -27.62 7.43 8.39
CA ARG A 360 -28.56 7.56 7.26
C ARG A 360 -27.88 7.28 5.92
N ALA A 361 -26.70 7.86 5.70
CA ALA A 361 -25.91 7.65 4.49
C ALA A 361 -25.56 6.16 4.28
N SER A 362 -25.28 5.44 5.37
CA SER A 362 -24.88 4.04 5.32
C SER A 362 -25.99 3.06 4.90
N PHE A 363 -27.25 3.49 4.91
CA PHE A 363 -28.39 2.70 4.43
C PHE A 363 -28.77 2.99 2.99
N THR A 364 -28.04 3.89 2.31
CA THR A 364 -28.26 4.14 0.89
C THR A 364 -27.73 2.99 0.04
N LYS A 365 -28.44 2.64 -1.04
CA LYS A 365 -28.00 1.63 -1.98
C LYS A 365 -26.66 2.02 -2.62
N GLU A 366 -26.48 3.31 -2.91
CA GLU A 366 -25.27 3.86 -3.48
C GLU A 366 -24.04 3.52 -2.64
N LEU A 367 -24.12 3.58 -1.31
CA LEU A 367 -23.00 3.21 -0.45
C LEU A 367 -22.88 1.68 -0.29
N MET A 368 -23.99 0.98 -0.03
CA MET A 368 -23.96 -0.46 0.21
C MET A 368 -23.43 -1.26 -1.01
N GLU A 369 -23.87 -0.88 -2.21
CA GLU A 369 -23.48 -1.53 -3.48
C GLU A 369 -22.20 -0.94 -4.07
N LEU A 370 -21.58 0.04 -3.42
CA LEU A 370 -20.37 0.69 -3.92
C LEU A 370 -19.21 -0.31 -3.97
N THR A 371 -18.68 -0.49 -5.19
CA THR A 371 -17.41 -1.19 -5.42
C THR A 371 -16.28 -0.21 -5.18
N LEU A 372 -15.55 -0.40 -4.08
CA LEU A 372 -14.41 0.44 -3.70
C LEU A 372 -13.10 -0.25 -4.07
N LYS A 373 -12.24 0.47 -4.79
CA LYS A 373 -10.85 0.05 -5.04
C LYS A 373 -9.89 1.05 -4.42
N GLY A 374 -9.09 0.62 -3.47
CA GLY A 374 -8.12 1.46 -2.77
C GLY A 374 -8.40 1.59 -1.27
N PHE A 375 -7.66 2.46 -0.59
CA PHE A 375 -7.74 2.71 0.86
C PHE A 375 -7.60 1.44 1.72
N GLY A 376 -6.81 0.46 1.28
CA GLY A 376 -6.67 -0.83 1.97
C GLY A 376 -7.81 -1.83 1.73
N PHE A 377 -8.96 -1.41 1.21
CA PHE A 377 -10.11 -2.29 0.98
C PHE A 377 -9.87 -3.24 -0.21
N ARG A 378 -10.19 -4.52 -0.01
CA ARG A 378 -10.04 -5.60 -1.02
C ARG A 378 -11.34 -6.38 -1.24
N GLY A 379 -12.46 -5.89 -0.67
CA GLY A 379 -13.79 -6.46 -0.87
C GLY A 379 -14.41 -6.08 -2.21
N GLU A 380 -15.53 -6.73 -2.54
CA GLU A 380 -16.28 -6.44 -3.75
C GLU A 380 -17.19 -5.22 -3.58
N VAL A 381 -17.89 -5.16 -2.45
CA VAL A 381 -18.82 -4.08 -2.11
C VAL A 381 -18.63 -3.64 -0.66
N ILE A 382 -19.05 -2.43 -0.34
CA ILE A 382 -19.06 -1.95 1.07
C ILE A 382 -19.98 -2.82 1.91
N GLY A 383 -21.17 -3.14 1.40
CA GLY A 383 -22.17 -3.90 2.14
C GLY A 383 -22.87 -3.09 3.23
N ARG A 384 -23.74 -3.76 3.97
CA ARG A 384 -24.51 -3.18 5.07
C ARG A 384 -23.60 -2.78 6.24
N MET A 385 -23.87 -1.62 6.84
CA MET A 385 -23.19 -1.20 8.06
C MET A 385 -23.79 -1.86 9.30
N ILE A 386 -22.93 -2.38 10.17
CA ILE A 386 -23.28 -3.03 11.44
C ILE A 386 -22.83 -2.13 12.58
N TYR A 387 -23.69 -1.95 13.58
CA TYR A 387 -23.46 -1.02 14.69
C TYR A 387 -23.34 -1.73 16.04
N SER A 388 -22.57 -1.15 16.95
CA SER A 388 -22.46 -1.56 18.36
C SER A 388 -22.66 -0.35 19.29
N GLY A 389 -23.46 -0.55 20.34
CA GLY A 389 -23.81 0.50 21.32
C GLY A 389 -24.99 1.38 20.90
N LEU A 390 -25.47 1.25 19.67
CA LEU A 390 -26.64 1.96 19.12
C LEU A 390 -27.75 0.98 18.74
N THR A 391 -28.98 1.45 18.82
CA THR A 391 -30.14 0.81 18.20
C THR A 391 -30.60 1.68 17.04
N VAL A 392 -30.60 1.12 15.84
CA VAL A 392 -31.03 1.77 14.60
C VAL A 392 -32.31 1.09 14.13
N GLU A 393 -33.41 1.83 14.12
CA GLU A 393 -34.70 1.38 13.60
C GLU A 393 -34.87 1.89 12.18
N THR A 394 -35.33 1.00 11.28
CA THR A 394 -35.50 1.31 9.87
C THR A 394 -36.94 1.00 9.42
N GLU A 395 -37.38 1.66 8.40
CA GLU A 395 -38.63 1.42 7.70
C GLU A 395 -38.42 1.36 6.20
N PHE A 396 -39.29 0.64 5.47
CA PHE A 396 -39.23 0.56 4.02
C PHE A 396 -40.23 1.53 3.38
N LEU A 397 -39.75 2.30 2.41
CA LEU A 397 -40.58 3.15 1.57
C LEU A 397 -41.32 2.29 0.52
N SER A 398 -42.33 2.91 -0.11
CA SER A 398 -43.14 2.27 -1.15
C SER A 398 -42.33 1.85 -2.42
N ASP A 399 -41.16 2.45 -2.61
CA ASP A 399 -40.22 2.13 -3.68
C ASP A 399 -39.24 0.98 -3.29
N GLY A 400 -39.35 0.43 -2.08
CA GLY A 400 -38.53 -0.64 -1.54
C GLY A 400 -37.19 -0.18 -0.95
N ASN A 401 -36.93 1.13 -0.88
CA ASN A 401 -35.74 1.64 -0.20
C ASN A 401 -35.92 1.60 1.32
N GLU A 402 -34.88 1.15 2.02
CA GLU A 402 -34.80 1.19 3.48
C GLU A 402 -34.31 2.56 3.95
N TYR A 403 -34.93 3.14 4.95
CA TYR A 403 -34.48 4.39 5.56
C TYR A 403 -34.48 4.31 7.07
N VAL A 404 -33.60 5.09 7.69
CA VAL A 404 -33.45 5.16 9.15
C VAL A 404 -34.57 6.04 9.72
N SER A 405 -35.47 5.42 10.48
CA SER A 405 -36.56 6.13 11.15
C SER A 405 -36.13 6.65 12.52
N LYS A 406 -35.26 5.91 13.23
CA LYS A 406 -34.86 6.30 14.60
C LYS A 406 -33.47 5.75 14.94
N VAL A 407 -32.69 6.55 15.66
CA VAL A 407 -31.39 6.16 16.25
C VAL A 407 -31.44 6.45 17.75
N THR A 408 -31.14 5.44 18.57
CA THR A 408 -31.15 5.57 20.03
C THR A 408 -29.92 4.90 20.67
N CYS A 409 -29.56 5.43 21.83
CA CYS A 409 -28.64 4.82 22.77
C CYS A 409 -29.36 4.54 24.07
N ASN A 410 -29.42 3.28 24.51
CA ASN A 410 -30.16 2.84 25.72
C ASN A 410 -31.63 3.29 25.72
N GLY A 411 -32.27 3.36 24.55
CA GLY A 411 -33.65 3.77 24.36
C GLY A 411 -33.91 5.29 24.26
N GLU A 412 -32.90 6.12 24.52
CA GLU A 412 -32.99 7.58 24.41
C GLU A 412 -32.37 8.05 23.04
N PRO A 413 -32.95 9.07 22.41
CA PRO A 413 -32.36 9.69 21.23
C PRO A 413 -30.97 10.24 21.52
N LEU A 414 -30.11 10.28 20.51
CA LEU A 414 -28.80 10.93 20.61
C LEU A 414 -28.98 12.44 20.85
N ASP A 415 -28.15 13.02 21.73
CA ASP A 415 -28.07 14.47 21.87
C ASP A 415 -27.36 15.06 20.63
N PRO A 416 -28.02 15.90 19.83
CA PRO A 416 -27.47 16.45 18.60
C PRO A 416 -26.10 17.16 18.77
N ASN A 417 -25.92 17.81 19.93
CA ASN A 417 -24.79 18.67 20.23
C ASN A 417 -23.65 17.95 21.02
N LYS A 418 -23.93 16.76 21.55
CA LYS A 418 -22.94 15.98 22.28
C LYS A 418 -22.00 15.29 21.27
N ASN A 419 -20.69 15.36 21.52
CA ASN A 419 -19.72 14.59 20.78
C ASN A 419 -19.62 13.17 21.33
N TYR A 420 -19.54 12.22 20.42
CA TYR A 420 -19.44 10.78 20.70
C TYR A 420 -18.19 10.20 20.04
N LEU A 421 -17.51 9.30 20.75
CA LEU A 421 -16.39 8.54 20.20
C LEU A 421 -16.93 7.31 19.46
N VAL A 422 -16.66 7.24 18.16
CA VAL A 422 -17.12 6.20 17.24
C VAL A 422 -15.93 5.44 16.68
N ALA A 423 -15.85 4.14 16.97
CA ALA A 423 -14.85 3.26 16.37
C ALA A 423 -15.30 2.78 15.00
N THR A 424 -14.39 2.74 14.04
CA THR A 424 -14.66 2.30 12.66
C THR A 424 -13.38 1.85 11.95
N ALA A 425 -13.49 1.49 10.68
CA ALA A 425 -12.37 1.22 9.78
C ALA A 425 -11.72 2.54 9.32
N ASP A 426 -10.41 2.62 9.31
CA ASP A 426 -9.65 3.81 8.91
C ASP A 426 -9.95 4.27 7.47
N MET A 427 -10.31 3.34 6.59
CA MET A 427 -10.67 3.64 5.20
C MET A 427 -11.77 4.69 5.06
N PHE A 428 -12.67 4.82 6.04
CA PHE A 428 -13.73 5.84 6.05
C PHE A 428 -13.23 7.24 6.39
N THR A 429 -12.00 7.35 6.90
CA THR A 429 -11.38 8.64 7.21
C THR A 429 -10.74 9.29 5.98
N PHE A 430 -10.64 8.54 4.85
CA PHE A 430 -10.07 9.01 3.60
C PHE A 430 -11.18 9.30 2.57
N GLY A 431 -10.92 10.24 1.69
CA GLY A 431 -11.82 10.52 0.58
C GLY A 431 -13.19 11.07 1.00
N ARG A 432 -14.23 10.61 0.29
CA ARG A 432 -15.60 11.16 0.42
C ARG A 432 -16.68 10.08 0.67
N LEU A 433 -16.28 8.91 1.13
CA LEU A 433 -17.21 7.80 1.37
C LEU A 433 -18.26 8.17 2.42
N LEU A 434 -17.80 8.63 3.56
CA LEU A 434 -18.61 9.18 4.66
C LEU A 434 -18.00 10.54 5.05
N PRO A 435 -18.51 11.64 4.48
CA PRO A 435 -17.88 12.96 4.60
C PRO A 435 -17.74 13.47 6.04
N GLU A 436 -18.67 13.12 6.93
CA GLU A 436 -18.65 13.53 8.34
C GLU A 436 -17.46 12.86 9.04
N ILE A 437 -17.22 11.56 8.81
CA ILE A 437 -16.07 10.83 9.34
C ILE A 437 -14.76 11.41 8.76
N ALA A 438 -14.73 11.62 7.45
CA ALA A 438 -13.53 12.15 6.77
C ALA A 438 -13.17 13.58 7.26
N ARG A 439 -14.16 14.39 7.65
CA ARG A 439 -13.97 15.77 8.15
C ARG A 439 -13.75 15.86 9.65
N SER A 440 -13.95 14.76 10.40
CA SER A 440 -13.68 14.75 11.83
C SER A 440 -12.26 15.25 12.12
N LYS A 441 -12.12 16.15 13.08
CA LYS A 441 -10.83 16.70 13.50
C LYS A 441 -10.06 15.76 14.41
N THR A 442 -10.77 14.89 15.13
CA THR A 442 -10.22 13.88 16.01
C THR A 442 -10.24 12.54 15.30
N LYS A 443 -9.06 12.06 14.93
CA LYS A 443 -8.86 10.73 14.36
C LYS A 443 -7.74 10.06 15.12
N LYS A 444 -8.07 8.97 15.81
CA LYS A 444 -7.10 8.14 16.52
C LYS A 444 -6.99 6.80 15.80
N TYR A 445 -5.89 6.56 15.12
CA TYR A 445 -5.59 5.30 14.47
C TYR A 445 -4.89 4.35 15.45
N PHE A 446 -5.08 3.06 15.24
CA PHE A 446 -4.45 2.01 16.03
C PHE A 446 -3.63 1.13 15.09
N LEU A 447 -2.30 1.22 15.20
CA LEU A 447 -1.35 0.48 14.41
C LEU A 447 -0.38 -0.26 15.36
N PRO A 448 0.19 -1.38 14.97
CA PRO A 448 0.11 -2.00 13.61
C PRO A 448 -1.09 -2.92 13.39
N GLU A 449 -2.02 -3.04 14.34
CA GLU A 449 -3.12 -4.00 14.29
C GLU A 449 -4.07 -3.72 13.11
N PHE A 450 -4.44 -4.79 12.41
CA PHE A 450 -5.51 -4.77 11.41
C PHE A 450 -6.83 -5.29 11.97
N LEU A 451 -7.94 -5.01 11.29
CA LEU A 451 -9.24 -5.55 11.67
C LEU A 451 -9.28 -7.09 11.67
N ARG A 452 -8.42 -7.77 10.89
CA ARG A 452 -8.30 -9.23 10.93
C ARG A 452 -7.68 -9.75 12.24
N ASP A 453 -6.84 -8.96 12.91
CA ASP A 453 -6.30 -9.33 14.21
C ASP A 453 -7.41 -9.31 15.27
N LEU A 454 -8.28 -8.28 15.19
CA LEU A 454 -9.47 -8.21 16.03
C LEU A 454 -10.46 -9.33 15.71
N LEU A 455 -10.57 -9.76 14.45
CA LEU A 455 -11.39 -10.90 14.07
C LEU A 455 -10.91 -12.20 14.72
N ALA A 456 -9.60 -12.46 14.71
CA ALA A 456 -9.02 -13.61 15.40
C ALA A 456 -9.35 -13.61 16.91
N ASP A 457 -9.23 -12.45 17.57
CA ASP A 457 -9.59 -12.27 18.97
C ASP A 457 -11.09 -12.44 19.22
N THR A 458 -11.92 -11.92 18.32
CA THR A 458 -13.37 -12.07 18.37
C THR A 458 -13.78 -13.54 18.36
N LEU A 459 -13.18 -14.31 17.44
CA LEU A 459 -13.47 -15.74 17.33
C LEU A 459 -13.09 -16.48 18.60
N ARG A 460 -11.90 -16.24 19.15
CA ARG A 460 -11.44 -16.86 20.41
C ARG A 460 -12.37 -16.55 21.58
N LYS A 461 -12.82 -15.29 21.73
CA LYS A 461 -13.64 -14.84 22.88
C LYS A 461 -15.10 -15.26 22.75
N SER A 462 -15.66 -15.23 21.55
CA SER A 462 -17.11 -15.35 21.38
C SER A 462 -17.58 -16.75 20.97
N PHE A 463 -16.69 -17.54 20.38
CA PHE A 463 -17.04 -18.86 19.81
C PHE A 463 -16.21 -20.00 20.39
N SER A 464 -15.35 -19.73 21.38
CA SER A 464 -14.72 -20.80 22.19
C SER A 464 -15.80 -21.59 22.93
N THR A 465 -15.61 -22.90 22.97
CA THR A 465 -16.53 -23.88 23.59
C THR A 465 -16.56 -23.79 25.09
#